data_9665af26118f20b1654f5b78d32ff6cf
#
_entry.id   9665af26118f20b1654f5b78d32ff6cf
#
_cell.length_a   1.000
_cell.length_b   1.000
_cell.length_c   1.000
_cell.angle_alpha   90.00
_cell.angle_beta   90.00
_cell.angle_gamma   90.00
#
_symmetry.space_group_name_H-M   'P 1'
#
loop_
_entity.id
_entity.type
_entity.pdbx_description
1 polymer ?
#
loop_
_entity_poly.entity_id
_entity_poly.type
_entity_poly.pdbx_seq_one_letter_code
_entity_poly.pdbx_strand_id
1 'polypeptide(L)'
;MNRIKPSKDSCKSVKAKIKLVVNKNKASQPVELIQQLNPIIRGWCNYHRHISANKQFNSLDCYVWNTIWKWAKRRHPNKGGIWIKGKYFKSNSTSNWVFSGKDKKGNEFQLIKANRTKVVRHRLIRGNANPFDPQWDKYFHCRRVIWSARKPRKNSHIRIYR
;
A
#
# COMPACT_ATOMS: atom_id res chain seq x y z
N MET A 1 -13.46 -24.32 -5.80
CA MET A 1 -12.57 -23.48 -6.66
C MET A 1 -11.40 -22.97 -5.84
N ASN A 2 -10.19 -23.44 -6.07
CA ASN A 2 -9.00 -23.00 -5.34
C ASN A 2 -8.58 -21.61 -5.83
N ARG A 3 -8.63 -20.61 -4.92
CA ARG A 3 -8.20 -19.24 -5.22
C ARG A 3 -6.72 -19.09 -4.91
N ILE A 4 -5.94 -18.60 -5.86
CA ILE A 4 -4.53 -18.23 -5.65
C ILE A 4 -4.46 -17.12 -4.61
N LYS A 5 -3.61 -17.30 -3.60
CA LYS A 5 -3.38 -16.35 -2.49
C LYS A 5 -1.88 -16.08 -2.33
N PRO A 6 -1.48 -14.93 -1.72
CA PRO A 6 -0.09 -14.73 -1.32
C PRO A 6 0.40 -15.85 -0.40
N SER A 7 1.64 -16.31 -0.58
CA SER A 7 2.22 -17.34 0.29
C SER A 7 2.40 -16.82 1.73
N LYS A 8 2.41 -17.73 2.68
CA LYS A 8 2.68 -17.40 4.10
C LYS A 8 4.04 -16.71 4.27
N ASP A 9 5.05 -17.15 3.50
CA ASP A 9 6.41 -16.61 3.58
C ASP A 9 6.50 -15.21 2.99
N SER A 10 5.80 -14.91 1.88
CA SER A 10 5.68 -13.55 1.36
C SER A 10 5.04 -12.60 2.40
N CYS A 11 4.00 -13.06 3.10
CA CYS A 11 3.37 -12.27 4.16
C CYS A 11 4.30 -12.06 5.37
N LYS A 12 5.08 -13.06 5.76
CA LYS A 12 6.08 -12.96 6.83
C LYS A 12 7.20 -12.01 6.44
N SER A 13 7.71 -12.11 5.21
CA SER A 13 8.79 -11.28 4.68
C SER A 13 8.44 -9.79 4.70
N VAL A 14 7.25 -9.40 4.20
CA VAL A 14 6.85 -8.00 4.22
C VAL A 14 6.66 -7.47 5.66
N LYS A 15 6.09 -8.28 6.57
CA LYS A 15 5.96 -7.93 7.99
C LYS A 15 7.34 -7.74 8.65
N ALA A 16 8.30 -8.60 8.34
CA ALA A 16 9.68 -8.48 8.84
C ALA A 16 10.36 -7.21 8.34
N LYS A 17 10.23 -6.87 7.04
CA LYS A 17 10.75 -5.63 6.46
C LYS A 17 10.16 -4.39 7.15
N ILE A 18 8.84 -4.36 7.38
CA ILE A 18 8.17 -3.28 8.09
C ILE A 18 8.70 -3.13 9.51
N LYS A 19 8.82 -4.25 10.24
CA LYS A 19 9.36 -4.26 11.61
C LYS A 19 10.79 -3.73 11.66
N LEU A 20 11.63 -4.11 10.70
CA LEU A 20 13.02 -3.67 10.60
C LEU A 20 13.08 -2.15 10.36
N VAL A 21 12.28 -1.61 9.44
CA VAL A 21 12.22 -0.16 9.18
C VAL A 21 11.76 0.60 10.42
N VAL A 22 10.70 0.15 11.09
CA VAL A 22 10.19 0.80 12.31
C VAL A 22 11.22 0.75 13.45
N ASN A 23 11.95 -0.36 13.59
CA ASN A 23 12.99 -0.50 14.61
C ASN A 23 14.23 0.37 14.34
N LYS A 24 14.60 0.55 13.07
CA LYS A 24 15.68 1.48 12.70
C LYS A 24 15.31 2.94 12.96
N ASN A 25 14.05 3.28 12.81
CA ASN A 25 13.53 4.66 12.88
C ASN A 25 12.83 4.96 14.22
N LYS A 26 13.39 4.52 15.34
CA LYS A 26 12.79 4.74 16.68
C LYS A 26 12.67 6.23 17.02
N ALA A 27 13.66 7.04 16.65
CA ALA A 27 13.74 8.47 16.94
C ALA A 27 13.33 9.38 15.78
N SER A 28 13.09 8.83 14.58
CA SER A 28 12.81 9.61 13.36
C SER A 28 11.45 10.31 13.44
N GLN A 29 11.26 11.32 12.58
CA GLN A 29 9.97 12.00 12.47
C GLN A 29 8.92 11.08 11.81
N PRO A 30 7.61 11.29 12.11
CA PRO A 30 6.53 10.49 11.51
C PRO A 30 6.56 10.48 9.98
N VAL A 31 6.93 11.61 9.38
CA VAL A 31 7.02 11.77 7.91
C VAL A 31 8.06 10.84 7.31
N GLU A 32 9.25 10.80 7.88
CA GLU A 32 10.36 9.93 7.42
C GLU A 32 9.95 8.45 7.47
N LEU A 33 9.28 8.07 8.56
CA LEU A 33 8.76 6.71 8.71
C LEU A 33 7.71 6.39 7.64
N ILE A 34 6.78 7.32 7.35
CA ILE A 34 5.76 7.17 6.31
C ILE A 34 6.41 7.03 4.93
N GLN A 35 7.40 7.87 4.63
CA GLN A 35 8.11 7.84 3.34
C GLN A 35 8.83 6.52 3.10
N GLN A 36 9.36 5.89 4.14
CA GLN A 36 10.02 4.57 4.04
C GLN A 36 9.02 3.41 3.98
N LEU A 37 7.90 3.49 4.71
CA LEU A 37 6.90 2.41 4.76
C LEU A 37 6.01 2.36 3.51
N ASN A 38 5.60 3.52 2.98
CA ASN A 38 4.69 3.60 1.84
C ASN A 38 5.18 2.85 0.60
N PRO A 39 6.47 2.95 0.17
CA PRO A 39 6.98 2.19 -0.96
C PRO A 39 6.90 0.67 -0.74
N ILE A 40 7.21 0.21 0.47
CA ILE A 40 7.20 -1.22 0.83
C ILE A 40 5.76 -1.76 0.75
N ILE A 41 4.81 -1.08 1.37
CA ILE A 41 3.40 -1.47 1.38
C ILE A 41 2.85 -1.44 -0.04
N ARG A 42 3.08 -0.35 -0.78
CA ARG A 42 2.60 -0.18 -2.17
C ARG A 42 3.18 -1.23 -3.10
N GLY A 43 4.48 -1.50 -3.01
CA GLY A 43 5.16 -2.49 -3.85
C GLY A 43 4.58 -3.89 -3.63
N TRP A 44 4.44 -4.32 -2.38
CA TRP A 44 3.87 -5.63 -2.05
C TRP A 44 2.40 -5.75 -2.46
N CYS A 45 1.60 -4.72 -2.23
CA CYS A 45 0.20 -4.69 -2.63
C CYS A 45 0.04 -4.72 -4.16
N ASN A 46 0.85 -3.97 -4.90
CA ASN A 46 0.82 -3.96 -6.37
C ASN A 46 1.19 -5.32 -6.96
N TYR A 47 2.16 -6.01 -6.36
CA TYR A 47 2.54 -7.35 -6.79
C TYR A 47 1.39 -8.35 -6.60
N HIS A 48 0.68 -8.28 -5.47
CA HIS A 48 -0.38 -9.21 -5.14
C HIS A 48 -1.81 -8.78 -5.56
N ARG A 49 -1.98 -7.63 -6.21
CA ARG A 49 -3.31 -7.11 -6.57
C ARG A 49 -4.05 -7.95 -7.63
N HIS A 50 -3.34 -8.86 -8.30
CA HIS A 50 -3.92 -9.71 -9.35
C HIS A 50 -4.54 -11.00 -8.83
N ILE A 51 -4.36 -11.29 -7.55
CA ILE A 51 -4.81 -12.51 -6.89
C ILE A 51 -5.76 -12.20 -5.73
N SER A 52 -6.31 -13.24 -5.09
CA SER A 52 -7.24 -13.08 -3.97
C SER A 52 -6.49 -12.74 -2.66
N ALA A 53 -6.12 -11.49 -2.47
CA ALA A 53 -5.26 -11.02 -1.38
C ALA A 53 -5.96 -10.17 -0.31
N ASN A 54 -7.28 -9.95 -0.37
CA ASN A 54 -7.97 -9.02 0.56
C ASN A 54 -7.77 -9.36 2.04
N LYS A 55 -7.86 -10.65 2.40
CA LYS A 55 -7.61 -11.09 3.79
C LYS A 55 -6.19 -10.78 4.25
N GLN A 56 -5.20 -10.98 3.35
CA GLN A 56 -3.79 -10.71 3.62
C GLN A 56 -3.52 -9.20 3.71
N PHE A 57 -4.20 -8.39 2.89
CA PHE A 57 -4.11 -6.93 2.96
C PHE A 57 -4.65 -6.40 4.30
N ASN A 58 -5.81 -6.89 4.74
CA ASN A 58 -6.35 -6.52 6.05
C ASN A 58 -5.43 -6.97 7.20
N SER A 59 -4.88 -8.19 7.12
CA SER A 59 -3.90 -8.68 8.12
C SER A 59 -2.62 -7.84 8.13
N LEU A 60 -2.18 -7.33 6.98
CA LEU A 60 -1.04 -6.43 6.90
C LEU A 60 -1.36 -5.08 7.54
N ASP A 61 -2.52 -4.50 7.24
CA ASP A 61 -2.96 -3.23 7.83
C ASP A 61 -3.05 -3.30 9.34
N CYS A 62 -3.63 -4.36 9.90
CA CYS A 62 -3.67 -4.60 11.35
C CYS A 62 -2.25 -4.70 11.94
N TYR A 63 -1.34 -5.41 11.27
CA TYR A 63 0.04 -5.55 11.72
C TYR A 63 0.79 -4.22 11.71
N VAL A 64 0.66 -3.45 10.63
CA VAL A 64 1.27 -2.12 10.47
C VAL A 64 0.75 -1.17 11.55
N TRP A 65 -0.58 -1.14 11.74
CA TRP A 65 -1.20 -0.31 12.76
C TRP A 65 -0.66 -0.63 14.16
N ASN A 66 -0.64 -1.91 14.55
CA ASN A 66 -0.12 -2.35 15.85
C ASN A 66 1.36 -1.99 16.03
N THR A 67 2.16 -2.12 14.97
CA THR A 67 3.59 -1.82 15.01
C THR A 67 3.84 -0.33 15.22
N ILE A 68 3.10 0.52 14.49
CA ILE A 68 3.18 1.98 14.60
C ILE A 68 2.63 2.46 15.94
N TRP A 69 1.54 1.86 16.42
CA TRP A 69 1.00 2.18 17.74
C TRP A 69 2.03 1.93 18.85
N LYS A 70 2.71 0.78 18.82
CA LYS A 70 3.80 0.45 19.73
C LYS A 70 4.96 1.44 19.61
N TRP A 71 5.32 1.86 18.39
CA TRP A 71 6.33 2.88 18.15
C TRP A 71 5.94 4.22 18.76
N ALA A 72 4.72 4.69 18.56
CA ALA A 72 4.22 5.95 19.11
C ALA A 72 4.15 5.92 20.66
N LYS A 73 3.67 4.81 21.24
CA LYS A 73 3.59 4.61 22.69
C LYS A 73 4.97 4.61 23.36
N ARG A 74 5.96 3.99 22.70
CA ARG A 74 7.35 3.96 23.19
C ARG A 74 8.00 5.34 23.23
N ARG A 75 7.63 6.24 22.30
CA ARG A 75 8.12 7.63 22.28
C ARG A 75 7.52 8.52 23.37
N HIS A 76 6.37 8.18 23.87
CA HIS A 76 5.62 8.96 24.83
C HIS A 76 5.09 8.07 25.97
N PRO A 77 5.97 7.49 26.79
CA PRO A 77 5.58 6.53 27.82
C PRO A 77 4.61 7.14 28.84
N ASN A 78 4.77 8.44 29.14
CA ASN A 78 3.97 9.16 30.13
C ASN A 78 2.68 9.80 29.56
N LYS A 79 2.34 9.54 28.28
CA LYS A 79 1.14 10.09 27.64
C LYS A 79 0.07 9.01 27.41
N GLY A 80 -1.18 9.36 27.69
CA GLY A 80 -2.33 8.49 27.45
C GLY A 80 -2.59 8.22 25.97
N GLY A 81 -3.34 7.13 25.72
CA GLY A 81 -3.66 6.70 24.34
C GLY A 81 -4.43 7.75 23.54
N ILE A 82 -5.31 8.54 24.19
CA ILE A 82 -6.08 9.61 23.54
C ILE A 82 -5.15 10.69 23.00
N TRP A 83 -4.15 11.09 23.78
CA TRP A 83 -3.16 12.08 23.36
C TRP A 83 -2.33 11.57 22.17
N ILE A 84 -1.86 10.31 22.23
CA ILE A 84 -1.11 9.67 21.13
C ILE A 84 -1.94 9.62 19.86
N LYS A 85 -3.23 9.27 19.98
CA LYS A 85 -4.18 9.27 18.88
C LYS A 85 -4.28 10.67 18.24
N GLY A 86 -4.53 11.70 19.04
CA GLY A 86 -4.66 13.07 18.54
C GLY A 86 -3.40 13.59 17.84
N LYS A 87 -2.20 13.19 18.35
CA LYS A 87 -0.92 13.64 17.78
C LYS A 87 -0.56 12.96 16.47
N TYR A 88 -0.78 11.66 16.34
CA TYR A 88 -0.24 10.85 15.24
C TYR A 88 -1.28 10.31 14.27
N PHE A 89 -2.54 10.26 14.67
CA PHE A 89 -3.58 9.65 13.86
C PHE A 89 -4.68 10.65 13.55
N LYS A 90 -5.02 10.76 12.28
CA LYS A 90 -6.12 11.58 11.80
C LYS A 90 -7.24 10.72 11.25
N SER A 91 -8.46 11.22 11.34
CA SER A 91 -9.62 10.63 10.68
C SER A 91 -9.93 11.41 9.42
N ASN A 92 -10.05 10.72 8.30
CA ASN A 92 -10.47 11.26 7.01
C ASN A 92 -11.90 10.79 6.72
N SER A 93 -12.59 11.43 5.75
CA SER A 93 -13.93 11.05 5.30
C SER A 93 -14.08 9.54 5.00
N THR A 94 -13.00 8.87 4.65
CA THR A 94 -12.99 7.47 4.22
C THR A 94 -12.31 6.51 5.20
N SER A 95 -11.64 7.00 6.24
CA SER A 95 -10.86 6.16 7.17
C SER A 95 -10.62 6.84 8.48
N ASN A 96 -10.89 6.11 9.55
CA ASN A 96 -10.50 6.50 10.90
C ASN A 96 -9.06 6.04 11.20
N TRP A 97 -8.36 6.79 12.02
CA TRP A 97 -7.05 6.43 12.58
C TRP A 97 -5.97 6.19 11.52
N VAL A 98 -5.86 7.12 10.57
CA VAL A 98 -4.77 7.09 9.59
C VAL A 98 -3.53 7.74 10.20
N PHE A 99 -2.41 7.02 10.24
CA PHE A 99 -1.14 7.56 10.69
C PHE A 99 -0.67 8.66 9.73
N SER A 100 -0.44 9.85 10.27
CA SER A 100 -0.10 11.04 9.50
C SER A 100 1.02 11.83 10.16
N GLY A 101 1.75 12.58 9.36
CA GLY A 101 2.78 13.51 9.80
C GLY A 101 2.84 14.72 8.88
N LYS A 102 3.27 15.85 9.44
CA LYS A 102 3.54 17.07 8.66
C LYS A 102 5.04 17.26 8.53
N ASP A 103 5.48 17.59 7.32
CA ASP A 103 6.86 17.97 7.06
C ASP A 103 7.13 19.41 7.54
N LYS A 104 8.41 19.81 7.61
CA LYS A 104 8.84 21.18 7.95
C LYS A 104 8.22 22.26 7.06
N LYS A 105 7.86 21.89 5.82
CA LYS A 105 7.16 22.76 4.85
C LYS A 105 5.63 22.77 5.01
N GLY A 106 5.07 22.11 6.02
CA GLY A 106 3.62 22.01 6.25
C GLY A 106 2.88 20.96 5.41
N ASN A 107 3.57 20.24 4.52
CA ASN A 107 2.95 19.20 3.71
C ASN A 107 2.55 18.01 4.58
N GLU A 108 1.32 17.52 4.39
CA GLU A 108 0.80 16.37 5.12
C GLU A 108 1.06 15.07 4.37
N PHE A 109 1.68 14.13 5.06
CA PHE A 109 1.92 12.76 4.59
C PHE A 109 1.07 11.77 5.37
N GLN A 110 0.52 10.80 4.67
CA GLN A 110 -0.34 9.78 5.25
C GLN A 110 0.15 8.38 4.89
N LEU A 111 0.00 7.47 5.83
CA LEU A 111 0.32 6.06 5.61
C LEU A 111 -0.75 5.41 4.74
N ILE A 112 -0.31 4.66 3.74
CA ILE A 112 -1.19 3.94 2.81
C ILE A 112 -1.77 2.71 3.50
N LYS A 113 -3.07 2.48 3.30
CA LYS A 113 -3.72 1.24 3.71
C LYS A 113 -3.66 0.21 2.58
N ALA A 114 -3.20 -0.99 2.90
CA ALA A 114 -3.09 -2.10 1.95
C ALA A 114 -4.47 -2.53 1.40
N ASN A 115 -5.49 -2.55 2.24
CA ASN A 115 -6.85 -2.96 1.87
C ASN A 115 -7.53 -2.04 0.85
N ARG A 116 -6.99 -0.82 0.63
CA ARG A 116 -7.47 0.09 -0.42
C ARG A 116 -6.92 -0.22 -1.80
N THR A 117 -6.03 -1.19 -1.91
CA THR A 117 -5.48 -1.60 -3.20
C THR A 117 -6.56 -2.32 -3.99
N LYS A 118 -6.97 -1.71 -5.11
CA LYS A 118 -7.97 -2.31 -6.00
C LYS A 118 -7.45 -3.60 -6.61
N VAL A 119 -8.21 -4.68 -6.49
CA VAL A 119 -7.91 -5.94 -7.16
C VAL A 119 -8.12 -5.77 -8.67
N VAL A 120 -7.09 -6.10 -9.44
CA VAL A 120 -7.11 -6.06 -10.90
C VAL A 120 -6.90 -7.46 -11.43
N ARG A 121 -7.97 -8.12 -11.85
CA ARG A 121 -7.88 -9.48 -12.40
C ARG A 121 -7.31 -9.43 -13.82
N HIS A 122 -6.38 -10.34 -14.12
CA HIS A 122 -5.98 -10.61 -15.49
C HIS A 122 -7.16 -11.16 -16.28
N ARG A 123 -7.35 -10.63 -17.50
CA ARG A 123 -8.27 -11.23 -18.45
C ARG A 123 -7.54 -12.35 -19.19
N LEU A 124 -8.16 -13.52 -19.23
CA LEU A 124 -7.66 -14.61 -20.04
C LEU A 124 -7.55 -14.17 -21.51
N ILE A 125 -6.49 -14.58 -22.16
CA ILE A 125 -6.34 -14.47 -23.62
C ILE A 125 -7.19 -15.60 -24.22
N ARG A 126 -7.87 -15.34 -25.34
CA ARG A 126 -8.56 -16.40 -26.08
C ARG A 126 -7.53 -17.42 -26.53
N GLY A 127 -7.82 -18.71 -26.39
CA GLY A 127 -6.86 -19.79 -26.64
C GLY A 127 -6.26 -19.76 -28.05
N ASN A 128 -7.03 -19.31 -29.02
CA ASN A 128 -6.61 -19.24 -30.45
C ASN A 128 -5.99 -17.87 -30.81
N ALA A 129 -5.93 -16.91 -29.87
CA ALA A 129 -5.43 -15.58 -30.20
C ALA A 129 -3.89 -15.58 -30.24
N ASN A 130 -3.36 -15.33 -31.43
CA ASN A 130 -1.93 -15.19 -31.67
C ASN A 130 -1.58 -13.72 -31.84
N PRO A 131 -0.66 -13.15 -31.03
CA PRO A 131 -0.27 -11.74 -31.14
C PRO A 131 0.52 -11.40 -32.41
N PHE A 132 1.01 -12.39 -33.16
CA PHE A 132 1.74 -12.23 -34.41
C PHE A 132 0.84 -12.38 -35.65
N ASP A 133 -0.43 -12.67 -35.47
CA ASP A 133 -1.39 -12.85 -36.55
C ASP A 133 -2.23 -11.57 -36.71
N PRO A 134 -2.21 -10.91 -37.89
CA PRO A 134 -2.89 -9.64 -38.15
C PRO A 134 -4.39 -9.66 -37.85
N GLN A 135 -5.05 -10.82 -38.04
CA GLN A 135 -6.48 -10.94 -37.69
C GLN A 135 -6.81 -10.64 -36.22
N TRP A 136 -5.82 -10.77 -35.30
CA TRP A 136 -5.98 -10.52 -33.88
C TRP A 136 -5.51 -9.14 -33.42
N ASP A 137 -4.98 -8.31 -34.30
CA ASP A 137 -4.47 -6.97 -33.97
C ASP A 137 -5.52 -6.10 -33.27
N LYS A 138 -6.73 -6.07 -33.79
CA LYS A 138 -7.85 -5.32 -33.21
C LYS A 138 -8.19 -5.83 -31.80
N TYR A 139 -8.16 -7.15 -31.58
CA TYR A 139 -8.39 -7.77 -30.28
C TYR A 139 -7.31 -7.36 -29.26
N PHE A 140 -6.04 -7.44 -29.64
CA PHE A 140 -4.92 -7.08 -28.77
C PHE A 140 -4.85 -5.59 -28.54
N HIS A 141 -5.17 -4.77 -29.55
CA HIS A 141 -5.28 -3.31 -29.38
C HIS A 141 -6.35 -2.94 -28.36
N CYS A 142 -7.57 -3.42 -28.49
CA CYS A 142 -8.65 -3.19 -27.53
C CYS A 142 -8.28 -3.64 -26.14
N ARG A 143 -7.61 -4.80 -26.03
CA ARG A 143 -7.13 -5.34 -24.76
C ARG A 143 -6.10 -4.44 -24.09
N ARG A 144 -5.18 -3.85 -24.87
CA ARG A 144 -4.15 -2.88 -24.41
C ARG A 144 -4.79 -1.58 -23.92
N VAL A 145 -5.74 -1.03 -24.67
CA VAL A 145 -6.47 0.20 -24.29
C VAL A 145 -7.24 0.01 -22.99
N ILE A 146 -7.99 -1.09 -22.84
CA ILE A 146 -8.72 -1.39 -21.61
C ILE A 146 -7.76 -1.57 -20.43
N TRP A 147 -6.58 -2.15 -20.65
CA TRP A 147 -5.57 -2.32 -19.63
C TRP A 147 -4.95 -0.98 -19.19
N SER A 148 -4.63 -0.10 -20.13
CA SER A 148 -4.08 1.23 -19.84
C SER A 148 -5.08 2.12 -19.09
N ALA A 149 -6.37 2.08 -19.47
CA ALA A 149 -7.43 2.83 -18.80
C ALA A 149 -7.67 2.37 -17.33
N ARG A 150 -7.33 1.11 -17.00
CA ARG A 150 -7.43 0.57 -15.65
C ARG A 150 -6.21 0.82 -14.76
N LYS A 151 -5.12 1.34 -15.31
CA LYS A 151 -4.01 1.81 -14.48
C LYS A 151 -4.55 2.91 -13.55
N PRO A 152 -4.24 2.87 -12.24
CA PRO A 152 -4.59 3.98 -11.37
C PRO A 152 -3.97 5.24 -11.99
N ARG A 153 -4.80 6.30 -12.15
CA ARG A 153 -4.28 7.60 -12.54
C ARG A 153 -3.09 7.89 -11.60
N LYS A 154 -1.91 8.13 -12.16
CA LYS A 154 -0.79 8.67 -11.40
C LYS A 154 -1.35 9.92 -10.72
N ASN A 155 -1.39 9.93 -9.37
CA ASN A 155 -1.70 11.15 -8.67
C ASN A 155 -0.71 12.21 -9.17
N SER A 156 -1.22 13.22 -9.84
CA SER A 156 -0.48 14.32 -10.46
C SER A 156 0.19 15.28 -9.45
N HIS A 157 0.48 14.80 -8.24
CA HIS A 157 1.08 15.60 -7.16
C HIS A 157 2.39 15.00 -6.64
N ILE A 158 3.20 14.41 -7.54
CA ILE A 158 4.63 14.27 -7.24
C ILE A 158 5.33 15.27 -8.16
N ARG A 159 5.49 16.52 -7.67
CA ARG A 159 6.54 17.38 -8.18
C ARG A 159 7.86 16.71 -7.83
N ILE A 160 8.47 16.10 -8.84
CA ILE A 160 9.88 15.72 -8.78
C ILE A 160 10.64 17.02 -8.95
N TYR A 161 11.17 17.56 -7.87
CA TYR A 161 12.22 18.56 -7.97
C TYR A 161 13.50 17.81 -8.38
N ARG A 162 14.04 18.21 -9.54
CA ARG A 162 15.42 17.94 -9.92
C ARG A 162 16.34 18.68 -8.96
#